data_8534a8d5fcc3a031a6fb1b95434105c4
#
_entry.id   8534a8d5fcc3a031a6fb1b95434105c4
#
_cell.length_a   1.000
_cell.length_b   1.000
_cell.length_c   1.000
_cell.angle_alpha   90.00
_cell.angle_beta   90.00
_cell.angle_gamma   90.00
#
_symmetry.space_group_name_H-M   'P 1'
#
loop_
_entity.id
_entity.type
_entity.pdbx_description
1 polymer ?
#
loop_
_entity_poly.entity_id
_entity_poly.type
_entity_poly.pdbx_seq_one_letter_code
_entity_poly.pdbx_strand_id
1 'polypeptide(L)'
;MKTMKLWRIAFVMLTAFSLASCSSDDDNEDKVEQVTVYVSAETEVYYDMWLDPERENPIVGIQIREEGSSVWWTVSLYTIKDFTYERGNEYELLVKKTTFANPPQDSGNVRYELISIVSQRKVEQSRQFQ
;
A
#
# COMPACT_ATOMS: atom_id res chain seq x y z
N MET A 1 -13.60 -35.32 20.07
CA MET A 1 -12.97 -36.02 19.00
C MET A 1 -13.77 -35.98 17.75
N LYS A 2 -15.01 -36.36 17.82
CA LYS A 2 -15.82 -36.34 16.63
C LYS A 2 -16.04 -34.96 16.10
N THR A 3 -16.11 -34.02 16.99
CA THR A 3 -16.31 -32.65 16.55
C THR A 3 -15.14 -32.14 15.74
N MET A 4 -13.98 -32.67 15.99
CA MET A 4 -12.82 -32.21 15.24
C MET A 4 -12.89 -32.64 13.78
N LYS A 5 -13.50 -33.77 13.52
CA LYS A 5 -13.63 -34.20 12.15
C LYS A 5 -14.56 -33.32 11.36
N LEU A 6 -15.63 -32.93 12.00
CA LEU A 6 -16.57 -32.02 11.36
C LEU A 6 -15.90 -30.71 11.05
N TRP A 7 -15.10 -30.29 11.97
CA TRP A 7 -14.38 -29.06 11.80
C TRP A 7 -13.51 -29.09 10.55
N ARG A 8 -12.81 -30.20 10.37
CA ARG A 8 -11.92 -30.30 9.22
C ARG A 8 -12.69 -30.29 7.92
N ILE A 9 -13.81 -30.91 7.91
CA ILE A 9 -14.62 -30.94 6.72
C ILE A 9 -15.05 -29.56 6.32
N ALA A 10 -15.48 -28.79 7.31
CA ALA A 10 -15.92 -27.45 7.05
C ALA A 10 -14.78 -26.61 6.48
N PHE A 11 -13.61 -26.83 7.00
CA PHE A 11 -12.47 -26.09 6.56
C PHE A 11 -12.13 -26.40 5.10
N VAL A 12 -12.22 -27.64 4.75
CA VAL A 12 -11.92 -28.05 3.38
C VAL A 12 -12.90 -27.43 2.40
N MET A 13 -14.14 -27.36 2.79
CA MET A 13 -15.13 -26.78 1.91
C MET A 13 -14.86 -25.31 1.65
N LEU A 14 -14.39 -24.64 2.66
CA LEU A 14 -14.08 -23.24 2.51
C LEU A 14 -12.95 -23.05 1.51
N THR A 15 -11.99 -23.93 1.56
CA THR A 15 -10.89 -23.85 0.62
C THR A 15 -11.34 -24.05 -0.81
N ALA A 16 -12.20 -25.00 -1.01
CA ALA A 16 -12.69 -25.28 -2.35
C ALA A 16 -13.44 -24.08 -2.91
N PHE A 17 -14.16 -23.41 -2.06
CA PHE A 17 -14.92 -22.28 -2.50
C PHE A 17 -14.01 -21.16 -3.00
N SER A 18 -12.89 -20.96 -2.31
CA SER A 18 -12.02 -19.89 -2.74
C SER A 18 -11.35 -20.18 -4.07
N LEU A 19 -11.20 -21.43 -4.40
CA LEU A 19 -10.64 -21.75 -5.71
C LEU A 19 -11.56 -21.35 -6.84
N ALA A 20 -12.84 -21.44 -6.59
CA ALA A 20 -13.78 -21.12 -7.64
C ALA A 20 -13.71 -19.65 -8.04
N SER A 21 -13.32 -18.82 -7.12
CA SER A 21 -13.29 -17.41 -7.42
C SER A 21 -12.10 -17.02 -8.28
N CYS A 22 -11.17 -17.91 -8.46
CA CYS A 22 -10.00 -17.59 -9.26
C CYS A 22 -10.22 -17.79 -10.75
N SER A 23 -11.39 -18.20 -11.14
CA SER A 23 -11.59 -18.55 -12.52
C SER A 23 -11.80 -17.35 -13.40
N SER A 24 -11.94 -16.19 -12.86
CA SER A 24 -12.17 -15.07 -13.71
C SER A 24 -10.85 -14.60 -14.29
N ASP A 25 -10.72 -14.73 -15.55
CA ASP A 25 -9.50 -14.41 -16.21
C ASP A 25 -9.59 -13.27 -17.12
N ASP A 26 -10.40 -12.35 -16.83
CA ASP A 26 -10.57 -11.22 -17.69
C ASP A 26 -9.38 -10.31 -17.59
N ASP A 27 -8.60 -10.23 -18.63
CA ASP A 27 -7.39 -9.41 -18.60
C ASP A 27 -7.68 -7.94 -18.62
N ASN A 28 -8.91 -7.57 -18.91
CA ASN A 28 -9.26 -6.17 -18.99
C ASN A 28 -9.85 -5.62 -17.70
N GLU A 29 -9.81 -6.39 -16.64
CA GLU A 29 -10.38 -5.94 -15.39
C GLU A 29 -9.30 -5.47 -14.45
N ASP A 30 -9.65 -4.47 -13.67
CA ASP A 30 -8.74 -4.00 -12.64
C ASP A 30 -8.54 -5.09 -11.61
N LYS A 31 -7.35 -5.12 -11.08
CA LYS A 31 -7.02 -6.08 -10.03
C LYS A 31 -7.08 -5.37 -8.70
N VAL A 32 -7.82 -5.93 -7.75
CA VAL A 32 -7.96 -5.36 -6.42
C VAL A 32 -7.45 -6.37 -5.41
N GLU A 33 -6.58 -5.91 -4.53
CA GLU A 33 -6.02 -6.77 -3.49
C GLU A 33 -5.75 -5.96 -2.26
N GLN A 34 -5.62 -6.62 -1.13
CA GLN A 34 -5.24 -5.98 0.11
C GLN A 34 -3.77 -6.25 0.35
N VAL A 35 -3.03 -5.20 0.60
CA VAL A 35 -1.60 -5.34 0.85
C VAL A 35 -1.23 -4.52 2.07
N THR A 36 -0.11 -4.90 2.67
CA THR A 36 0.44 -4.15 3.79
C THR A 36 1.49 -3.20 3.25
N VAL A 37 1.41 -1.96 3.65
CA VAL A 37 2.35 -0.93 3.23
C VAL A 37 3.00 -0.34 4.47
N TYR A 38 4.30 -0.23 4.43
CA TYR A 38 5.05 0.41 5.50
C TYR A 38 5.39 1.83 5.09
N VAL A 39 5.24 2.75 6.00
CA VAL A 39 5.52 4.16 5.76
C VAL A 39 6.63 4.58 6.71
N SER A 40 7.67 5.18 6.14
CA SER A 40 8.81 5.61 6.93
C SER A 40 8.48 6.87 7.71
N ALA A 41 9.16 7.04 8.84
CA ALA A 41 9.00 8.24 9.64
C ALA A 41 9.67 9.45 9.02
N GLU A 42 10.46 9.23 7.99
CA GLU A 42 11.22 10.30 7.38
C GLU A 42 10.60 10.72 6.07
N THR A 43 10.59 12.03 5.84
CA THR A 43 10.13 12.55 4.56
C THR A 43 11.30 12.68 3.62
N GLU A 44 10.96 12.76 2.34
CA GLU A 44 11.95 12.97 1.29
C GLU A 44 11.46 14.08 0.39
N VAL A 45 12.39 14.68 -0.31
CA VAL A 45 12.05 15.75 -1.23
C VAL A 45 12.24 15.22 -2.64
N TYR A 46 11.28 15.50 -3.51
CA TYR A 46 11.41 15.12 -4.90
C TYR A 46 10.85 16.25 -5.77
N TYR A 47 11.01 16.11 -7.07
CA TYR A 47 10.60 17.12 -8.01
C TYR A 47 9.77 16.49 -9.10
N ASP A 48 8.75 17.21 -9.53
CA ASP A 48 7.94 16.75 -10.64
C ASP A 48 8.65 17.15 -11.93
N MET A 49 9.22 16.17 -12.60
CA MET A 49 10.02 16.46 -13.76
C MET A 49 9.21 17.01 -14.93
N TRP A 50 7.91 16.79 -14.92
CA TRP A 50 7.08 17.32 -15.99
C TRP A 50 6.70 18.76 -15.73
N LEU A 51 6.40 19.09 -14.50
CA LEU A 51 5.97 20.44 -14.16
C LEU A 51 7.13 21.31 -13.72
N ASP A 52 8.22 20.72 -13.30
CA ASP A 52 9.31 21.47 -12.70
C ASP A 52 10.63 20.87 -13.18
N PRO A 53 10.91 20.93 -14.49
CA PRO A 53 12.12 20.31 -15.00
C PRO A 53 13.40 20.95 -14.47
N GLU A 54 13.32 22.16 -13.99
CA GLU A 54 14.50 22.83 -13.47
C GLU A 54 14.68 22.62 -11.98
N ARG A 55 13.80 21.85 -11.37
CA ARG A 55 13.94 21.46 -9.97
C ARG A 55 13.96 22.65 -9.04
N GLU A 56 13.06 23.57 -9.26
CA GLU A 56 13.00 24.74 -8.43
C GLU A 56 11.95 24.65 -7.33
N ASN A 57 11.02 23.71 -7.44
CA ASN A 57 9.93 23.61 -6.49
C ASN A 57 9.90 22.22 -5.88
N PRO A 58 10.64 22.01 -4.80
CA PRO A 58 10.67 20.68 -4.17
C PRO A 58 9.32 20.32 -3.59
N ILE A 59 9.00 19.04 -3.70
CA ILE A 59 7.78 18.48 -3.17
C ILE A 59 8.16 17.54 -2.05
N VAL A 60 7.51 17.70 -0.90
CA VAL A 60 7.76 16.80 0.21
C VAL A 60 6.94 15.54 0.01
N GLY A 61 7.59 14.39 0.13
CA GLY A 61 6.93 13.11 0.00
C GLY A 61 7.26 12.21 1.15
N ILE A 62 6.68 11.02 1.11
CA ILE A 62 6.92 10.00 2.09
C ILE A 62 7.51 8.79 1.40
N GLN A 63 8.21 7.99 2.16
CA GLN A 63 8.75 6.74 1.62
C GLN A 63 7.87 5.60 2.05
N ILE A 64 7.47 4.79 1.10
CA ILE A 64 6.63 3.63 1.37
C ILE A 64 7.26 2.39 0.78
N ARG A 65 6.86 1.26 1.34
CA ARG A 65 7.34 -0.04 0.89
C ARG A 65 6.21 -1.06 1.08
N GLU A 66 5.94 -1.84 0.06
CA GLU A 66 4.97 -2.91 0.21
C GLU A 66 5.61 -4.10 0.88
N GLU A 67 4.83 -4.81 1.65
CA GLU A 67 5.31 -6.02 2.29
C GLU A 67 5.73 -7.01 1.21
N GLY A 68 6.88 -7.62 1.42
CA GLY A 68 7.42 -8.52 0.43
C GLY A 68 8.39 -7.87 -0.51
N SER A 69 8.44 -6.56 -0.54
CA SER A 69 9.39 -5.83 -1.36
C SER A 69 10.48 -5.27 -0.46
N SER A 70 11.69 -5.22 -0.98
CA SER A 70 12.78 -4.63 -0.21
C SER A 70 13.08 -3.21 -0.65
N VAL A 71 12.27 -2.67 -1.53
CA VAL A 71 12.55 -1.36 -2.12
C VAL A 71 11.60 -0.33 -1.52
N TRP A 72 12.17 0.78 -1.06
CA TRP A 72 11.42 1.94 -0.64
C TRP A 72 11.37 2.91 -1.80
N TRP A 73 10.24 3.57 -1.95
CA TRP A 73 10.17 4.63 -2.95
C TRP A 73 9.40 5.81 -2.40
N THR A 74 9.64 6.96 -3.00
CA THR A 74 9.08 8.21 -2.53
C THR A 74 7.82 8.54 -3.30
N VAL A 75 6.77 8.87 -2.57
CA VAL A 75 5.49 9.20 -3.17
C VAL A 75 4.95 10.46 -2.51
N SER A 76 3.94 11.03 -3.13
CA SER A 76 3.27 12.19 -2.58
C SER A 76 2.61 11.87 -1.26
N LEU A 77 2.44 12.88 -0.43
CA LEU A 77 1.74 12.72 0.83
C LEU A 77 0.30 12.26 0.64
N TYR A 78 -0.24 12.45 -0.55
CA TYR A 78 -1.62 12.12 -0.83
C TYR A 78 -1.79 10.84 -1.64
N THR A 79 -0.72 10.10 -1.80
CA THR A 79 -0.76 8.90 -2.63
C THR A 79 -1.70 7.84 -2.07
N ILE A 80 -1.76 7.71 -0.75
CA ILE A 80 -2.66 6.75 -0.13
C ILE A 80 -3.92 7.50 0.28
N LYS A 81 -5.01 7.17 -0.39
CA LYS A 81 -6.27 7.86 -0.15
C LYS A 81 -6.75 7.59 1.27
N ASP A 82 -7.29 8.61 1.89
CA ASP A 82 -7.85 8.55 3.25
C ASP A 82 -6.81 8.33 4.33
N PHE A 83 -5.55 8.50 4.00
CA PHE A 83 -4.48 8.39 4.98
C PHE A 83 -3.85 9.76 5.18
N THR A 84 -3.72 10.17 6.41
CA THR A 84 -3.08 11.43 6.77
C THR A 84 -1.76 11.10 7.45
N TYR A 85 -0.68 11.53 6.84
CA TYR A 85 0.64 11.27 7.36
C TYR A 85 1.02 12.35 8.38
N GLU A 86 1.60 11.91 9.48
CA GLU A 86 2.16 12.84 10.46
C GLU A 86 3.66 12.62 10.51
N ARG A 87 4.39 13.70 10.35
CA ARG A 87 5.83 13.64 10.35
C ARG A 87 6.35 13.05 11.65
N GLY A 88 7.37 12.22 11.55
CA GLY A 88 7.95 11.63 12.74
C GLY A 88 7.34 10.30 13.14
N ASN A 89 6.32 9.86 12.44
CA ASN A 89 5.68 8.60 12.74
C ASN A 89 5.91 7.61 11.62
N GLU A 90 6.19 6.37 11.97
CA GLU A 90 6.22 5.31 10.98
C GLU A 90 4.95 4.51 11.14
N TYR A 91 4.49 3.94 10.03
CA TYR A 91 3.19 3.30 9.99
C TYR A 91 3.28 1.94 9.34
N GLU A 92 2.42 1.06 9.79
CA GLU A 92 2.11 -0.15 9.06
C GLU A 92 0.63 -0.07 8.71
N LEU A 93 0.32 -0.08 7.43
CA LEU A 93 -1.04 0.17 6.95
C LEU A 93 -1.55 -1.03 6.20
N LEU A 94 -2.83 -1.30 6.37
CA LEU A 94 -3.51 -2.22 5.48
C LEU A 94 -4.24 -1.37 4.46
N VAL A 95 -3.96 -1.58 3.19
CA VAL A 95 -4.54 -0.76 2.13
C VAL A 95 -5.16 -1.63 1.06
N LYS A 96 -6.10 -1.05 0.36
CA LYS A 96 -6.67 -1.66 -0.83
C LYS A 96 -5.86 -1.15 -2.01
N LYS A 97 -5.23 -2.07 -2.72
CA LYS A 97 -4.43 -1.72 -3.87
C LYS A 97 -5.19 -2.11 -5.13
N THR A 98 -5.45 -1.12 -5.95
CA THR A 98 -6.12 -1.35 -7.22
C THR A 98 -5.10 -1.15 -8.34
N THR A 99 -4.93 -2.18 -9.15
CA THR A 99 -4.07 -2.09 -10.32
C THR A 99 -4.98 -2.01 -11.52
N PHE A 100 -4.93 -0.90 -12.22
CA PHE A 100 -5.84 -0.64 -13.33
C PHE A 100 -5.38 -1.34 -14.59
N ALA A 101 -6.29 -2.01 -15.25
CA ALA A 101 -5.97 -2.66 -16.53
C ALA A 101 -5.76 -1.63 -17.62
N ASN A 102 -6.55 -0.57 -17.58
CA ASN A 102 -6.45 0.48 -18.58
C ASN A 102 -6.40 1.82 -17.91
N PRO A 103 -5.24 2.18 -17.34
CA PRO A 103 -5.15 3.42 -16.58
C PRO A 103 -5.27 4.64 -17.49
N PRO A 104 -5.74 5.75 -16.94
CA PRO A 104 -5.73 7.00 -17.69
C PRO A 104 -4.31 7.35 -18.08
N GLN A 105 -4.20 8.10 -19.15
CA GLN A 105 -2.92 8.36 -19.73
C GLN A 105 -1.97 9.09 -18.80
N ASP A 106 -2.49 9.97 -17.98
CA ASP A 106 -1.67 10.77 -17.10
C ASP A 106 -1.60 10.26 -15.69
N SER A 107 -2.12 9.09 -15.43
CA SER A 107 -2.15 8.54 -14.08
C SER A 107 -1.34 7.28 -14.02
N GLY A 108 -0.85 6.95 -12.84
CA GLY A 108 -0.24 5.66 -12.64
C GLY A 108 -1.26 4.57 -12.74
N ASN A 109 -0.80 3.35 -12.79
CA ASN A 109 -1.71 2.22 -12.91
C ASN A 109 -2.08 1.61 -11.57
N VAL A 110 -1.71 2.23 -10.47
CA VAL A 110 -1.96 1.70 -9.14
C VAL A 110 -2.56 2.78 -8.26
N ARG A 111 -3.55 2.39 -7.46
CA ARG A 111 -4.14 3.28 -6.47
C ARG A 111 -4.17 2.58 -5.13
N TYR A 112 -3.82 3.32 -4.08
CA TYR A 112 -3.88 2.82 -2.72
C TYR A 112 -4.97 3.55 -1.95
N GLU A 113 -5.76 2.78 -1.19
CA GLU A 113 -6.76 3.34 -0.30
C GLU A 113 -6.59 2.72 1.08
N LEU A 114 -6.57 3.55 2.10
CA LEU A 114 -6.38 3.05 3.45
C LEU A 114 -7.59 2.23 3.89
N ILE A 115 -7.33 1.04 4.41
CA ILE A 115 -8.35 0.25 5.06
C ILE A 115 -8.25 0.42 6.57
N SER A 116 -7.04 0.26 7.10
CA SER A 116 -6.85 0.47 8.52
C SER A 116 -5.38 0.71 8.81
N ILE A 117 -5.14 1.39 9.91
CA ILE A 117 -3.78 1.59 10.41
C ILE A 117 -3.50 0.43 11.36
N VAL A 118 -2.60 -0.44 10.95
CA VAL A 118 -2.26 -1.60 11.76
C VAL A 118 -1.41 -1.18 12.94
N SER A 119 -0.45 -0.29 12.71
CA SER A 119 0.35 0.24 13.80
C SER A 119 0.88 1.59 13.40
N GLN A 120 1.14 2.39 14.41
CA GLN A 120 1.72 3.71 14.24
C GLN A 120 2.67 3.92 15.40
N ARG A 121 3.88 4.33 15.09
CA ARG A 121 4.88 4.50 16.12
C ARG A 121 5.65 5.76 15.86
N LYS A 122 5.75 6.58 16.89
CA LYS A 122 6.51 7.81 16.81
C LYS A 122 8.00 7.49 16.92
N VAL A 123 8.77 8.06 16.01
CA VAL A 123 10.20 7.84 15.99
C VAL A 123 10.87 9.15 16.31
N GLU A 124 11.78 9.12 17.29
CA GLU A 124 12.49 10.31 17.64
C GLU A 124 13.65 10.50 16.71
N GLN A 125 13.66 11.61 16.05
CA GLN A 125 14.71 11.87 15.10
C GLN A 125 15.62 12.99 15.51
N SER A 126 15.14 13.82 16.38
CA SER A 126 15.85 15.06 16.65
C SER A 126 17.22 14.83 17.20
N ARG A 127 17.41 13.76 17.91
CA ARG A 127 18.71 13.56 18.51
C ARG A 127 19.72 13.01 17.56
N GLN A 128 19.31 12.71 16.38
CA GLN A 128 20.25 12.16 15.46
C GLN A 128 21.22 13.14 14.94
N PHE A 129 20.94 14.34 15.12
CA PHE A 129 21.81 15.34 14.58
C PHE A 129 22.70 15.97 15.57
N GLN A 130 22.78 15.40 16.70
CA GLN A 130 23.59 16.01 17.71
C GLN A 130 25.04 15.72 17.59
#